data_566beccbe4da212b858f5001b6b0f0d6
#
_entry.id   566beccbe4da212b858f5001b6b0f0d6
#
_cell.length_a   1.000
_cell.length_b   1.000
_cell.length_c   1.000
_cell.angle_alpha   90.00
_cell.angle_beta   90.00
_cell.angle_gamma   90.00
#
_symmetry.space_group_name_H-M   'P 1'
#
loop_
_entity.id
_entity.type
_entity.pdbx_description
1 polymer ?
#
loop_
_entity_poly.entity_id
_entity_poly.type
_entity_poly.pdbx_seq_one_letter_code
_entity_poly.pdbx_strand_id
1 'polypeptide(L)'
;MDIVLYALTALLYGGLAVAGWRAHRHTAVGPALAGMPAGTRLGDQAPSGRTSKASGMSSMGRVLLGVALLLHGVLLHTTIFPQNAMIFGFAFALSAMFWLGAGIYWIESFFFPLDGLRLLVLPLAAVASVMPLFFGGVRVLSYSAAPMFKLHFLIANIAYGLFAIAALHAILMLMVEKRLQNMRGTATRHTSNSWVSSWLDTLPPLLTLEKLLFRLISAGFVLLTLTLISGVAFNEQLVDKAFKLDHKTVFAILSWVMFGALLTARRVSGWRGRAALRWVLASFVALLLAYVGSRFVFEVLLHRAVV
;
A
#
# COMPACT_ATOMS: atom_id res chain seq x y z
N MET A 1 -22.72 11.38 12.99
CA MET A 1 -21.29 11.35 13.42
C MET A 1 -20.38 10.79 12.33
N ASP A 2 -20.85 9.80 11.57
CA ASP A 2 -19.98 9.08 10.61
C ASP A 2 -19.46 9.95 9.46
N ILE A 3 -20.28 10.83 8.87
CA ILE A 3 -19.85 11.71 7.77
C ILE A 3 -18.70 12.65 8.19
N VAL A 4 -18.72 13.15 9.41
CA VAL A 4 -17.63 14.00 9.94
C VAL A 4 -16.34 13.20 10.08
N LEU A 5 -16.41 11.95 10.55
CA LEU A 5 -15.27 11.05 10.65
C LEU A 5 -14.69 10.70 9.27
N TYR A 6 -15.56 10.42 8.29
CA TYR A 6 -15.13 10.20 6.90
C TYR A 6 -14.39 11.41 6.34
N ALA A 7 -15.00 12.61 6.47
CA ALA A 7 -14.41 13.85 5.98
C ALA A 7 -13.07 14.16 6.66
N LEU A 8 -13.00 14.05 7.98
CA LEU A 8 -11.79 14.34 8.75
C LEU A 8 -10.66 13.37 8.40
N THR A 9 -10.96 12.08 8.29
CA THR A 9 -9.98 11.05 7.90
C THR A 9 -9.44 11.30 6.50
N ALA A 10 -10.33 11.56 5.53
CA ALA A 10 -9.93 11.85 4.15
C ALA A 10 -9.11 13.15 4.04
N LEU A 11 -9.50 14.20 4.77
CA LEU A 11 -8.77 15.47 4.80
C LEU A 11 -7.36 15.32 5.42
N LEU A 12 -7.21 14.52 6.46
CA LEU A 12 -5.90 14.27 7.06
C LEU A 12 -4.98 13.52 6.11
N TYR A 13 -5.43 12.42 5.51
CA TYR A 13 -4.64 11.69 4.52
C TYR A 13 -4.34 12.54 3.28
N GLY A 14 -5.36 13.22 2.74
CA GLY A 14 -5.23 14.10 1.58
C GLY A 14 -4.32 15.29 1.85
N GLY A 15 -4.47 15.95 3.01
CA GLY A 15 -3.62 17.06 3.43
C GLY A 15 -2.15 16.64 3.58
N LEU A 16 -1.89 15.48 4.19
CA LEU A 16 -0.55 14.92 4.30
C LEU A 16 0.04 14.54 2.93
N ALA A 17 -0.77 14.03 2.00
CA ALA A 17 -0.35 13.73 0.63
C ALA A 17 0.05 15.01 -0.11
N VAL A 18 -0.80 16.05 -0.05
CA VAL A 18 -0.54 17.36 -0.67
C VAL A 18 0.68 18.05 -0.05
N ALA A 19 0.83 18.01 1.27
CA ALA A 19 1.99 18.56 1.95
C ALA A 19 3.28 17.87 1.50
N GLY A 20 3.27 16.54 1.36
CA GLY A 20 4.39 15.78 0.80
C GLY A 20 4.71 16.20 -0.62
N TRP A 21 3.71 16.30 -1.47
CA TRP A 21 3.87 16.70 -2.87
C TRP A 21 4.41 18.14 -3.02
N ARG A 22 3.91 19.09 -2.20
CA ARG A 22 4.41 20.47 -2.20
C ARG A 22 5.87 20.52 -1.75
N ALA A 23 6.26 19.80 -0.71
CA ALA A 23 7.64 19.75 -0.25
C ALA A 23 8.60 19.30 -1.36
N HIS A 24 8.24 18.30 -2.16
CA HIS A 24 9.04 17.84 -3.29
C HIS A 24 9.08 18.82 -4.46
N ARG A 25 8.02 19.60 -4.70
CA ARG A 25 8.02 20.65 -5.74
C ARG A 25 8.97 21.80 -5.41
N HIS A 26 9.00 22.22 -4.16
CA HIS A 26 9.87 23.32 -3.73
C HIS A 26 11.36 22.95 -3.75
N THR A 27 11.71 21.69 -3.51
CA THR A 27 13.10 21.20 -3.64
C THR A 27 13.54 21.07 -5.10
N ALA A 28 12.61 20.85 -6.04
CA ALA A 28 12.91 20.77 -7.47
C ALA A 28 13.13 22.16 -8.12
N VAL A 29 12.59 23.21 -7.53
CA VAL A 29 12.78 24.61 -7.92
C VAL A 29 13.81 25.26 -6.97
N GLY A 30 14.97 24.65 -6.81
CA GLY A 30 16.11 25.30 -6.14
C GLY A 30 16.63 26.48 -6.98
N PRO A 31 17.32 27.46 -6.41
CA PRO A 31 17.59 28.75 -6.99
C PRO A 31 18.55 28.66 -8.17
N ALA A 32 18.05 28.28 -9.32
CA ALA A 32 18.80 28.35 -10.57
C ALA A 32 18.91 29.77 -11.12
N LEU A 33 18.32 30.79 -10.48
CA LEU A 33 18.31 32.19 -10.98
C LEU A 33 18.13 33.22 -9.84
N ALA A 34 18.89 33.11 -8.76
CA ALA A 34 19.18 34.29 -7.94
C ALA A 34 20.56 34.80 -8.36
N GLY A 35 20.55 35.81 -9.26
CA GLY A 35 21.64 36.63 -9.69
C GLY A 35 23.03 36.32 -9.19
N MET A 36 23.85 35.64 -9.98
CA MET A 36 25.30 35.76 -9.84
C MET A 36 25.70 37.15 -10.34
N PRO A 37 26.28 38.04 -9.51
CA PRO A 37 26.94 39.20 -10.00
C PRO A 37 28.14 38.74 -10.84
N ALA A 38 28.24 39.26 -12.06
CA ALA A 38 29.37 39.06 -12.95
C ALA A 38 30.63 39.55 -12.25
N GLY A 39 31.50 38.65 -11.79
CA GLY A 39 32.79 39.07 -11.25
C GLY A 39 33.46 38.20 -10.20
N THR A 40 32.90 37.07 -9.80
CA THR A 40 33.54 36.23 -8.78
C THR A 40 34.50 35.23 -9.42
N ARG A 41 35.79 35.37 -9.13
CA ARG A 41 36.88 34.51 -9.61
C ARG A 41 36.67 33.07 -9.18
N LEU A 42 36.77 32.15 -10.12
CA LEU A 42 36.89 30.70 -9.92
C LEU A 42 38.18 30.42 -9.12
N GLY A 43 38.09 30.28 -7.84
CA GLY A 43 39.31 29.97 -7.10
C GLY A 43 39.20 29.46 -5.66
N ASP A 44 38.18 29.81 -4.90
CA ASP A 44 38.24 29.55 -3.44
C ASP A 44 36.92 29.30 -2.76
N GLN A 45 36.11 28.40 -3.27
CA GLN A 45 35.09 27.75 -2.43
C GLN A 45 34.90 26.31 -2.92
N ALA A 46 35.59 25.39 -2.23
CA ALA A 46 35.19 24.00 -2.26
C ALA A 46 33.69 23.95 -1.97
N PRO A 47 32.86 23.28 -2.81
CA PRO A 47 31.45 23.15 -2.51
C PRO A 47 31.37 22.32 -1.23
N SER A 48 31.08 23.00 -0.11
CA SER A 48 30.64 22.33 1.09
C SER A 48 29.43 21.50 0.66
N GLY A 49 29.66 20.23 0.42
CA GLY A 49 28.68 19.25 0.04
C GLY A 49 27.57 19.23 1.08
N ARG A 50 26.58 20.10 0.90
CA ARG A 50 25.25 19.83 1.44
C ARG A 50 24.73 18.62 0.68
N THR A 51 25.18 17.45 1.11
CA THR A 51 24.42 16.23 0.92
C THR A 51 23.03 16.56 1.44
N SER A 52 22.08 16.79 0.55
CA SER A 52 20.67 16.87 0.88
C SER A 52 20.36 15.57 1.63
N LYS A 53 20.42 15.64 2.96
CA LYS A 53 20.04 14.54 3.85
C LYS A 53 18.62 14.19 3.43
N ALA A 54 18.42 12.98 2.93
CA ALA A 54 17.09 12.47 2.61
C ALA A 54 16.19 12.75 3.82
N SER A 55 15.37 13.78 3.71
CA SER A 55 14.56 14.30 4.81
C SER A 55 13.32 13.42 4.88
N GLY A 56 13.35 12.38 5.68
CA GLY A 56 12.18 11.58 5.99
C GLY A 56 11.02 12.45 6.52
N MET A 57 9.83 11.88 6.61
CA MET A 57 8.64 12.57 7.11
C MET A 57 8.91 13.24 8.47
N SER A 58 8.52 14.50 8.61
CA SER A 58 8.69 15.28 9.86
C SER A 58 7.97 14.61 11.03
N SER A 59 8.42 14.89 12.26
CA SER A 59 7.78 14.37 13.48
C SER A 59 6.30 14.74 13.54
N MET A 60 5.96 15.98 13.19
CA MET A 60 4.56 16.43 13.10
C MET A 60 3.78 15.62 12.03
N GLY A 61 4.38 15.34 10.89
CA GLY A 61 3.74 14.50 9.85
C GLY A 61 3.43 13.09 10.35
N ARG A 62 4.35 12.48 11.13
CA ARG A 62 4.14 11.15 11.74
C ARG A 62 3.02 11.17 12.78
N VAL A 63 2.96 12.21 13.61
CA VAL A 63 1.88 12.38 14.59
C VAL A 63 0.54 12.53 13.90
N LEU A 64 0.44 13.41 12.89
CA LEU A 64 -0.79 13.60 12.13
C LEU A 64 -1.22 12.33 11.39
N LEU A 65 -0.28 11.57 10.86
CA LEU A 65 -0.58 10.27 10.25
C LEU A 65 -1.07 9.26 11.29
N GLY A 66 -0.47 9.22 12.49
CA GLY A 66 -0.94 8.40 13.60
C GLY A 66 -2.39 8.75 14.00
N VAL A 67 -2.70 10.06 14.08
CA VAL A 67 -4.08 10.53 14.34
C VAL A 67 -5.03 10.10 13.22
N ALA A 68 -4.64 10.24 11.95
CA ALA A 68 -5.44 9.80 10.81
C ALA A 68 -5.72 8.28 10.85
N LEU A 69 -4.71 7.48 11.23
CA LEU A 69 -4.85 6.03 11.39
C LEU A 69 -5.81 5.67 12.53
N LEU A 70 -5.74 6.37 13.66
CA LEU A 70 -6.66 6.16 14.77
C LEU A 70 -8.11 6.48 14.38
N LEU A 71 -8.34 7.64 13.78
CA LEU A 71 -9.66 8.03 13.30
C LEU A 71 -10.20 7.06 12.25
N HIS A 72 -9.38 6.62 11.31
CA HIS A 72 -9.77 5.63 10.32
C HIS A 72 -10.08 4.27 10.94
N GLY A 73 -9.29 3.84 11.94
CA GLY A 73 -9.56 2.62 12.70
C GLY A 73 -10.89 2.67 13.46
N VAL A 74 -11.17 3.80 14.12
CA VAL A 74 -12.48 4.04 14.80
C VAL A 74 -13.62 4.00 13.77
N LEU A 75 -13.45 4.66 12.63
CA LEU A 75 -14.43 4.69 11.55
C LEU A 75 -14.72 3.26 11.03
N LEU A 76 -13.67 2.48 10.75
CA LEU A 76 -13.83 1.07 10.33
C LEU A 76 -14.51 0.24 11.40
N HIS A 77 -14.15 0.41 12.67
CA HIS A 77 -14.76 -0.35 13.76
C HIS A 77 -16.27 -0.04 13.88
N THR A 78 -16.66 1.23 13.87
CA THR A 78 -18.06 1.63 14.03
C THR A 78 -18.92 1.26 12.84
N THR A 79 -18.35 1.27 11.63
CA THR A 79 -19.08 0.99 10.39
C THR A 79 -19.14 -0.51 10.05
N ILE A 80 -18.08 -1.26 10.34
CA ILE A 80 -18.03 -2.73 10.10
C ILE A 80 -18.79 -3.48 11.16
N PHE A 81 -18.75 -3.04 12.43
CA PHE A 81 -19.37 -3.72 13.56
C PHE A 81 -20.46 -2.86 14.22
N PRO A 82 -21.54 -2.47 13.51
CA PRO A 82 -22.67 -1.86 14.16
C PRO A 82 -23.37 -2.89 15.04
N GLN A 83 -23.89 -2.46 16.19
CA GLN A 83 -24.57 -3.26 17.23
C GLN A 83 -25.07 -4.65 16.77
N ASN A 84 -24.33 -5.71 17.16
CA ASN A 84 -24.66 -7.13 16.91
C ASN A 84 -24.74 -7.59 15.44
N ALA A 85 -24.24 -6.80 14.49
CA ALA A 85 -24.17 -7.17 13.09
C ALA A 85 -22.77 -6.86 12.55
N MET A 86 -22.38 -7.51 11.46
CA MET A 86 -21.21 -7.15 10.68
C MET A 86 -21.67 -6.69 9.31
N ILE A 87 -21.21 -5.51 8.89
CA ILE A 87 -21.39 -5.00 7.54
C ILE A 87 -20.05 -5.01 6.86
N PHE A 88 -19.95 -5.77 5.77
CA PHE A 88 -18.69 -5.88 5.04
C PHE A 88 -18.94 -6.06 3.54
N GLY A 89 -18.08 -5.48 2.73
CA GLY A 89 -18.14 -5.53 1.28
C GLY A 89 -16.81 -5.16 0.67
N PHE A 90 -16.74 -5.03 -0.65
CA PHE A 90 -15.48 -4.71 -1.34
C PHE A 90 -14.90 -3.36 -0.91
N ALA A 91 -15.75 -2.34 -0.69
CA ALA A 91 -15.34 -1.01 -0.26
C ALA A 91 -14.72 -1.01 1.15
N PHE A 92 -15.34 -1.76 2.08
CA PHE A 92 -14.80 -1.95 3.42
C PHE A 92 -13.48 -2.73 3.40
N ALA A 93 -13.37 -3.76 2.54
CA ALA A 93 -12.13 -4.51 2.37
C ALA A 93 -10.99 -3.63 1.84
N LEU A 94 -11.26 -2.79 0.83
CA LEU A 94 -10.29 -1.81 0.33
C LEU A 94 -9.89 -0.81 1.40
N SER A 95 -10.87 -0.27 2.14
CA SER A 95 -10.64 0.69 3.21
C SER A 95 -9.75 0.09 4.31
N ALA A 96 -10.06 -1.11 4.79
CA ALA A 96 -9.27 -1.82 5.79
C ALA A 96 -7.86 -2.18 5.28
N MET A 97 -7.74 -2.62 4.03
CA MET A 97 -6.47 -2.94 3.39
C MET A 97 -5.54 -1.73 3.32
N PHE A 98 -6.04 -0.57 2.88
CA PHE A 98 -5.23 0.65 2.81
C PHE A 98 -5.00 1.29 4.17
N TRP A 99 -5.91 1.14 5.13
CA TRP A 99 -5.66 1.50 6.53
C TRP A 99 -4.46 0.73 7.10
N LEU A 100 -4.45 -0.59 6.95
CA LEU A 100 -3.32 -1.44 7.36
C LEU A 100 -2.05 -1.11 6.59
N GLY A 101 -2.13 -0.91 5.28
CA GLY A 101 -1.01 -0.49 4.45
C GLY A 101 -0.42 0.85 4.91
N ALA A 102 -1.26 1.85 5.22
CA ALA A 102 -0.82 3.12 5.77
C ALA A 102 -0.22 2.98 7.17
N GLY A 103 -0.73 2.05 7.99
CA GLY A 103 -0.17 1.71 9.30
C GLY A 103 1.23 1.09 9.18
N ILE A 104 1.42 0.16 8.24
CA ILE A 104 2.72 -0.45 7.94
C ILE A 104 3.70 0.62 7.46
N TYR A 105 3.27 1.48 6.51
CA TYR A 105 4.06 2.61 6.06
C TYR A 105 4.44 3.55 7.22
N TRP A 106 3.51 3.83 8.15
CA TRP A 106 3.78 4.65 9.33
C TRP A 106 4.88 4.05 10.19
N ILE A 107 4.85 2.74 10.45
CA ILE A 107 5.89 2.01 11.17
C ILE A 107 7.22 2.08 10.40
N GLU A 108 7.24 1.78 9.11
CA GLU A 108 8.45 1.83 8.28
C GLU A 108 9.08 3.22 8.24
N SER A 109 8.27 4.30 8.30
CA SER A 109 8.73 5.69 8.28
C SER A 109 9.61 6.08 9.46
N PHE A 110 9.60 5.31 10.56
CA PHE A 110 10.49 5.53 11.69
C PHE A 110 11.92 5.00 11.43
N PHE A 111 12.04 4.03 10.54
CA PHE A 111 13.29 3.33 10.27
C PHE A 111 13.92 3.74 8.94
N PHE A 112 13.10 4.16 7.98
CA PHE A 112 13.54 4.43 6.60
C PHE A 112 12.93 5.73 6.06
N PRO A 113 13.70 6.54 5.29
CA PRO A 113 13.17 7.71 4.60
C PRO A 113 12.40 7.25 3.33
N LEU A 114 11.12 6.93 3.48
CA LEU A 114 10.25 6.41 2.41
C LEU A 114 9.30 7.50 1.86
N ASP A 115 9.79 8.73 1.68
CA ASP A 115 8.95 9.84 1.21
C ASP A 115 8.29 9.57 -0.14
N GLY A 116 8.97 8.82 -1.01
CA GLY A 116 8.40 8.40 -2.28
C GLY A 116 7.19 7.48 -2.13
N LEU A 117 7.20 6.56 -1.18
CA LEU A 117 6.08 5.66 -0.91
C LEU A 117 4.88 6.42 -0.32
N ARG A 118 5.13 7.46 0.48
CA ARG A 118 4.11 8.36 1.02
C ARG A 118 3.18 8.91 -0.04
N LEU A 119 3.73 9.32 -1.19
CA LEU A 119 2.97 9.90 -2.29
C LEU A 119 2.07 8.89 -3.02
N LEU A 120 2.28 7.60 -2.82
CA LEU A 120 1.39 6.54 -3.31
C LEU A 120 0.39 6.11 -2.25
N VAL A 121 0.86 5.86 -1.03
CA VAL A 121 0.03 5.29 0.05
C VAL A 121 -1.06 6.25 0.51
N LEU A 122 -0.71 7.51 0.78
CA LEU A 122 -1.66 8.43 1.41
C LEU A 122 -2.83 8.84 0.50
N PRO A 123 -2.65 9.14 -0.80
CA PRO A 123 -3.79 9.37 -1.68
C PRO A 123 -4.70 8.16 -1.82
N LEU A 124 -4.13 6.96 -1.90
CA LEU A 124 -4.92 5.73 -1.97
C LEU A 124 -5.68 5.47 -0.66
N ALA A 125 -5.05 5.71 0.49
CA ALA A 125 -5.72 5.62 1.78
C ALA A 125 -6.85 6.66 1.93
N ALA A 126 -6.65 7.89 1.42
CA ALA A 126 -7.69 8.92 1.40
C ALA A 126 -8.90 8.49 0.57
N VAL A 127 -8.68 7.99 -0.65
CA VAL A 127 -9.76 7.49 -1.51
C VAL A 127 -10.43 6.28 -0.88
N ALA A 128 -9.65 5.30 -0.42
CA ALA A 128 -10.19 4.08 0.18
C ALA A 128 -11.00 4.35 1.45
N SER A 129 -10.62 5.36 2.25
CA SER A 129 -11.34 5.70 3.48
C SER A 129 -12.77 6.18 3.23
N VAL A 130 -13.07 6.79 2.09
CA VAL A 130 -14.41 7.29 1.75
C VAL A 130 -15.22 6.30 0.89
N MET A 131 -14.62 5.25 0.37
CA MET A 131 -15.31 4.26 -0.47
C MET A 131 -16.55 3.63 0.21
N PRO A 132 -16.51 3.27 1.51
CA PRO A 132 -17.69 2.72 2.18
C PRO A 132 -18.89 3.67 2.26
N LEU A 133 -18.68 4.98 2.10
CA LEU A 133 -19.76 5.97 2.07
C LEU A 133 -20.60 5.85 0.77
N PHE A 134 -19.95 5.51 -0.35
CA PHE A 134 -20.59 5.37 -1.66
C PHE A 134 -21.10 3.95 -1.94
N PHE A 135 -20.43 2.96 -1.38
CA PHE A 135 -20.74 1.55 -1.57
C PHE A 135 -21.02 0.91 -0.23
N GLY A 136 -22.30 0.83 0.12
CA GLY A 136 -22.76 0.14 1.33
C GLY A 136 -22.38 -1.34 1.27
N GLY A 137 -21.91 -1.89 2.40
CA GLY A 137 -21.61 -3.31 2.50
C GLY A 137 -22.88 -4.14 2.65
N VAL A 138 -22.72 -5.45 2.52
CA VAL A 138 -23.78 -6.43 2.77
C VAL A 138 -23.70 -6.86 4.23
N ARG A 139 -24.85 -6.98 4.90
CA ARG A 139 -24.93 -7.51 6.25
C ARG A 139 -24.48 -8.98 6.24
N VAL A 140 -23.46 -9.31 7.00
CA VAL A 140 -22.91 -10.65 7.09
C VAL A 140 -23.61 -11.43 8.24
N LEU A 141 -23.75 -12.72 8.00
CA LEU A 141 -24.54 -13.69 8.76
C LEU A 141 -24.19 -13.82 10.26
N SER A 142 -25.04 -14.54 10.97
CA SER A 142 -25.05 -14.82 12.43
C SER A 142 -23.73 -15.35 13.00
N TYR A 143 -22.86 -15.97 12.20
CA TYR A 143 -21.55 -16.49 12.63
C TYR A 143 -20.44 -15.43 12.71
N SER A 144 -20.72 -14.17 12.34
CA SER A 144 -19.74 -13.07 12.44
C SER A 144 -19.29 -12.80 13.90
N ALA A 145 -20.07 -13.23 14.88
CA ALA A 145 -19.70 -13.18 16.29
C ALA A 145 -18.70 -14.25 16.71
N ALA A 146 -18.54 -15.33 15.93
CA ALA A 146 -17.67 -16.46 16.28
C ALA A 146 -16.19 -16.03 16.38
N PRO A 147 -15.47 -16.39 17.44
CA PRO A 147 -14.06 -16.01 17.63
C PRO A 147 -13.16 -16.46 16.47
N MET A 148 -13.39 -17.65 15.92
CA MET A 148 -12.64 -18.18 14.77
C MET A 148 -12.82 -17.35 13.52
N PHE A 149 -14.03 -16.84 13.25
CA PHE A 149 -14.28 -15.94 12.14
C PHE A 149 -13.51 -14.62 12.32
N LYS A 150 -13.57 -14.02 13.51
CA LYS A 150 -12.87 -12.77 13.82
C LYS A 150 -11.36 -12.92 13.65
N LEU A 151 -10.80 -14.04 14.11
CA LEU A 151 -9.38 -14.34 13.96
C LEU A 151 -9.00 -14.52 12.50
N HIS A 152 -9.74 -15.32 11.72
CA HIS A 152 -9.54 -15.48 10.29
C HIS A 152 -9.61 -14.13 9.56
N PHE A 153 -10.64 -13.34 9.85
CA PHE A 153 -10.84 -12.01 9.27
C PHE A 153 -9.67 -11.08 9.57
N LEU A 154 -9.17 -11.05 10.80
CA LEU A 154 -8.03 -10.24 11.20
C LEU A 154 -6.76 -10.65 10.45
N ILE A 155 -6.43 -11.95 10.45
CA ILE A 155 -5.24 -12.49 9.77
C ILE A 155 -5.30 -12.18 8.27
N ALA A 156 -6.45 -12.41 7.64
CA ALA A 156 -6.66 -12.13 6.24
C ALA A 156 -6.44 -10.65 5.91
N ASN A 157 -7.03 -9.73 6.69
CA ASN A 157 -6.87 -8.29 6.44
C ASN A 157 -5.42 -7.83 6.62
N ILE A 158 -4.69 -8.33 7.62
CA ILE A 158 -3.27 -8.02 7.79
C ILE A 158 -2.46 -8.54 6.59
N ALA A 159 -2.73 -9.76 6.10
CA ALA A 159 -2.08 -10.28 4.90
C ALA A 159 -2.33 -9.39 3.67
N TYR A 160 -3.58 -8.98 3.44
CA TYR A 160 -3.93 -8.04 2.36
C TYR A 160 -3.20 -6.71 2.48
N GLY A 161 -3.12 -6.13 3.68
CA GLY A 161 -2.39 -4.88 3.94
C GLY A 161 -0.89 -5.00 3.62
N LEU A 162 -0.25 -6.11 4.04
CA LEU A 162 1.16 -6.39 3.74
C LEU A 162 1.41 -6.53 2.23
N PHE A 163 0.56 -7.25 1.52
CA PHE A 163 0.70 -7.39 0.07
C PHE A 163 0.36 -6.10 -0.69
N ALA A 164 -0.56 -5.29 -0.18
CA ALA A 164 -0.86 -3.99 -0.77
C ALA A 164 0.35 -3.06 -0.69
N ILE A 165 0.99 -2.94 0.48
CA ILE A 165 2.19 -2.11 0.62
C ILE A 165 3.36 -2.69 -0.18
N ALA A 166 3.50 -4.03 -0.24
CA ALA A 166 4.50 -4.69 -1.08
C ALA A 166 4.28 -4.38 -2.57
N ALA A 167 3.04 -4.37 -3.04
CA ALA A 167 2.71 -3.99 -4.42
C ALA A 167 3.07 -2.52 -4.71
N LEU A 168 2.83 -1.60 -3.76
CA LEU A 168 3.22 -0.20 -3.91
C LEU A 168 4.75 -0.02 -3.93
N HIS A 169 5.50 -0.79 -3.12
CA HIS A 169 6.96 -0.86 -3.23
C HIS A 169 7.41 -1.36 -4.60
N ALA A 170 6.78 -2.41 -5.13
CA ALA A 170 7.10 -2.95 -6.44
C ALA A 170 6.83 -1.92 -7.57
N ILE A 171 5.71 -1.19 -7.52
CA ILE A 171 5.39 -0.11 -8.46
C ILE A 171 6.48 0.97 -8.38
N LEU A 172 6.82 1.42 -7.17
CA LEU A 172 7.83 2.43 -6.95
C LEU A 172 9.20 2.01 -7.52
N MET A 173 9.62 0.78 -7.25
CA MET A 173 10.88 0.24 -7.79
C MET A 173 10.86 0.16 -9.33
N LEU A 174 9.75 -0.25 -9.94
CA LEU A 174 9.61 -0.25 -11.41
C LEU A 174 9.70 1.15 -12.00
N MET A 175 9.15 2.16 -11.33
CA MET A 175 9.27 3.58 -11.74
C MET A 175 10.73 4.05 -11.68
N VAL A 176 11.45 3.72 -10.61
CA VAL A 176 12.88 4.05 -10.45
C VAL A 176 13.73 3.38 -11.53
N GLU A 177 13.54 2.07 -11.76
CA GLU A 177 14.26 1.33 -12.79
C GLU A 177 14.03 1.88 -14.20
N LYS A 178 12.76 2.21 -14.52
CA LYS A 178 12.42 2.83 -15.82
C LYS A 178 13.16 4.15 -16.01
N ARG A 179 13.23 4.97 -14.97
CA ARG A 179 13.97 6.24 -15.02
C ARG A 179 15.46 6.02 -15.26
N LEU A 180 16.08 5.12 -14.48
CA LEU A 180 17.53 4.83 -14.64
C LEU A 180 17.87 4.34 -16.05
N GLN A 181 17.00 3.57 -16.69
CA GLN A 181 17.20 3.13 -18.07
C GLN A 181 17.08 4.28 -19.07
N ASN A 182 16.10 5.17 -18.89
CA ASN A 182 15.94 6.34 -19.75
C ASN A 182 17.15 7.27 -19.66
N MET A 183 17.78 7.40 -18.49
CA MET A 183 19.00 8.21 -18.32
C MET A 183 20.22 7.57 -18.99
N ARG A 184 20.31 6.25 -19.07
CA ARG A 184 21.40 5.56 -19.77
C ARG A 184 21.31 5.63 -21.29
N GLY A 185 20.09 5.77 -21.84
CA GLY A 185 19.84 5.83 -23.28
C GLY A 185 19.98 7.23 -23.91
N THR A 186 20.07 8.29 -23.11
CA THR A 186 20.11 9.67 -23.57
C THR A 186 21.32 10.40 -23.02
N ALA A 187 22.52 10.03 -23.48
CA ALA A 187 23.76 10.71 -23.11
C ALA A 187 23.84 12.18 -23.62
N THR A 188 22.85 12.70 -24.34
CA THR A 188 22.91 13.99 -25.02
C THR A 188 21.66 14.86 -24.95
N ARG A 189 20.64 14.53 -24.17
CA ARG A 189 19.47 15.41 -24.03
C ARG A 189 19.29 15.92 -22.60
N HIS A 190 19.30 17.25 -22.49
CA HIS A 190 18.99 18.04 -21.31
C HIS A 190 17.86 17.38 -20.50
N THR A 191 18.20 17.02 -19.28
CA THR A 191 17.28 16.51 -18.28
C THR A 191 16.10 17.46 -18.14
N SER A 192 14.93 17.05 -18.59
CA SER A 192 13.71 17.71 -18.16
C SER A 192 13.67 17.61 -16.62
N ASN A 193 13.73 18.76 -15.96
CA ASN A 193 13.60 18.91 -14.51
C ASN A 193 12.16 18.58 -14.13
N SER A 194 11.78 17.30 -14.27
CA SER A 194 10.47 16.82 -13.88
C SER A 194 10.43 16.66 -12.36
N TRP A 195 9.38 17.15 -11.71
CA TRP A 195 9.12 16.94 -10.29
C TRP A 195 9.19 15.44 -9.89
N VAL A 196 8.85 14.55 -10.84
CA VAL A 196 8.98 13.09 -10.69
C VAL A 196 10.43 12.68 -10.47
N SER A 197 11.38 13.41 -11.09
CA SER A 197 12.81 13.11 -10.94
C SER A 197 13.29 13.42 -9.53
N SER A 198 12.93 14.57 -9.01
CA SER A 198 13.27 15.01 -7.64
C SER A 198 12.68 14.06 -6.60
N TRP A 199 11.45 13.60 -6.77
CA TRP A 199 10.79 12.64 -5.90
C TRP A 199 11.52 11.29 -5.85
N LEU A 200 11.93 10.75 -7.00
CA LEU A 200 12.64 9.47 -7.05
C LEU A 200 14.06 9.55 -6.47
N ASP A 201 14.68 10.74 -6.43
CA ASP A 201 16.01 10.96 -5.84
C ASP A 201 16.01 10.91 -4.30
N THR A 202 14.86 11.04 -3.67
CA THR A 202 14.72 10.95 -2.19
C THR A 202 14.57 9.52 -1.66
N LEU A 203 14.54 8.53 -2.56
CA LEU A 203 14.35 7.14 -2.19
C LEU A 203 15.61 6.49 -1.65
N PRO A 204 15.47 5.54 -0.70
CA PRO A 204 16.57 4.69 -0.28
C PRO A 204 17.16 3.92 -1.47
N PRO A 205 18.41 3.42 -1.34
CA PRO A 205 19.00 2.55 -2.35
C PRO A 205 18.07 1.38 -2.72
N LEU A 206 18.00 1.04 -4.01
CA LEU A 206 17.13 -0.02 -4.53
C LEU A 206 17.28 -1.36 -3.77
N LEU A 207 18.50 -1.68 -3.32
CA LEU A 207 18.75 -2.88 -2.51
C LEU A 207 18.02 -2.85 -1.16
N THR A 208 17.88 -1.67 -0.54
CA THR A 208 17.13 -1.51 0.71
C THR A 208 15.64 -1.70 0.47
N LEU A 209 15.10 -1.07 -0.58
CA LEU A 209 13.70 -1.24 -1.00
C LEU A 209 13.40 -2.70 -1.33
N GLU A 210 14.31 -3.38 -2.01
CA GLU A 210 14.17 -4.80 -2.32
C GLU A 210 14.13 -5.67 -1.07
N LYS A 211 15.02 -5.42 -0.10
CA LYS A 211 15.01 -6.14 1.18
C LYS A 211 13.69 -5.94 1.93
N LEU A 212 13.18 -4.71 1.99
CA LEU A 212 11.89 -4.40 2.61
C LEU A 212 10.75 -5.12 1.89
N LEU A 213 10.68 -5.00 0.57
CA LEU A 213 9.68 -5.67 -0.26
C LEU A 213 9.61 -7.18 0.05
N PHE A 214 10.73 -7.87 0.05
CA PHE A 214 10.73 -9.32 0.29
C PHE A 214 10.47 -9.71 1.75
N ARG A 215 10.77 -8.84 2.72
CA ARG A 215 10.31 -9.03 4.11
C ARG A 215 8.80 -8.94 4.22
N LEU A 216 8.19 -7.94 3.58
CA LEU A 216 6.73 -7.79 3.54
C LEU A 216 6.05 -8.97 2.87
N ILE A 217 6.58 -9.43 1.71
CA ILE A 217 6.06 -10.60 0.99
C ILE A 217 6.19 -11.86 1.85
N SER A 218 7.32 -12.06 2.53
CA SER A 218 7.52 -13.25 3.39
C SER A 218 6.56 -13.26 4.58
N ALA A 219 6.37 -12.11 5.25
CA ALA A 219 5.41 -11.98 6.34
C ALA A 219 3.97 -12.18 5.83
N GLY A 220 3.62 -11.54 4.70
CA GLY A 220 2.34 -11.70 4.04
C GLY A 220 2.06 -13.15 3.63
N PHE A 221 3.06 -13.87 3.13
CA PHE A 221 2.94 -15.26 2.72
C PHE A 221 2.63 -16.20 3.90
N VAL A 222 3.28 -15.98 5.06
CA VAL A 222 2.97 -16.72 6.29
C VAL A 222 1.51 -16.47 6.70
N LEU A 223 1.08 -15.20 6.73
CA LEU A 223 -0.30 -14.86 7.08
C LEU A 223 -1.32 -15.36 6.05
N LEU A 224 -0.99 -15.34 4.77
CA LEU A 224 -1.85 -15.91 3.72
C LEU A 224 -1.99 -17.42 3.88
N THR A 225 -0.91 -18.11 4.25
CA THR A 225 -0.95 -19.55 4.57
C THR A 225 -1.88 -19.81 5.77
N LEU A 226 -1.73 -19.01 6.84
CA LEU A 226 -2.64 -19.10 8.00
C LEU A 226 -4.09 -18.77 7.63
N THR A 227 -4.30 -17.82 6.72
CA THR A 227 -5.64 -17.49 6.20
C THR A 227 -6.26 -18.65 5.45
N LEU A 228 -5.51 -19.36 4.61
CA LEU A 228 -6.01 -20.54 3.90
C LEU A 228 -6.34 -21.67 4.87
N ILE A 229 -5.46 -21.96 5.83
CA ILE A 229 -5.68 -23.01 6.83
C ILE A 229 -6.91 -22.68 7.70
N SER A 230 -6.99 -21.45 8.22
CA SER A 230 -8.11 -21.03 9.06
C SER A 230 -9.43 -20.96 8.26
N GLY A 231 -9.38 -20.65 6.97
CA GLY A 231 -10.54 -20.65 6.08
C GLY A 231 -11.14 -22.06 5.89
N VAL A 232 -10.30 -23.06 5.73
CA VAL A 232 -10.73 -24.47 5.66
C VAL A 232 -11.34 -24.89 7.00
N ALA A 233 -10.62 -24.67 8.11
CA ALA A 233 -11.10 -25.03 9.45
C ALA A 233 -12.43 -24.33 9.82
N PHE A 234 -12.58 -23.06 9.43
CA PHE A 234 -13.81 -22.31 9.64
C PHE A 234 -14.98 -22.87 8.85
N ASN A 235 -14.78 -23.25 7.57
CA ASN A 235 -15.83 -23.82 6.74
C ASN A 235 -16.33 -25.16 7.27
N GLU A 236 -15.42 -26.01 7.74
CA GLU A 236 -15.72 -27.32 8.28
C GLU A 236 -16.53 -27.22 9.60
N GLN A 237 -16.13 -26.32 10.51
CA GLN A 237 -16.73 -26.23 11.85
C GLN A 237 -18.07 -25.47 11.89
N LEU A 238 -18.28 -24.47 11.04
CA LEU A 238 -19.41 -23.53 11.15
C LEU A 238 -20.43 -23.63 10.01
N VAL A 239 -20.05 -24.17 8.86
CA VAL A 239 -20.93 -24.23 7.70
C VAL A 239 -21.36 -25.65 7.34
N ASP A 240 -20.75 -26.65 8.02
CA ASP A 240 -21.01 -28.09 7.80
C ASP A 240 -21.04 -28.50 6.32
N LYS A 241 -20.24 -27.82 5.50
CA LYS A 241 -20.15 -28.01 4.06
C LYS A 241 -18.73 -28.39 3.68
N ALA A 242 -18.62 -29.44 2.88
CA ALA A 242 -17.37 -29.82 2.23
C ALA A 242 -16.72 -28.63 1.53
N PHE A 243 -15.37 -28.59 1.49
CA PHE A 243 -14.56 -27.58 0.84
C PHE A 243 -15.11 -27.24 -0.56
N LYS A 244 -15.67 -26.05 -0.71
CA LYS A 244 -16.17 -25.57 -2.00
C LYS A 244 -15.04 -24.83 -2.72
N LEU A 245 -14.63 -25.36 -3.87
CA LEU A 245 -13.78 -24.66 -4.82
C LEU A 245 -14.58 -23.57 -5.55
N ASP A 246 -14.89 -22.50 -4.84
CA ASP A 246 -15.44 -21.30 -5.47
C ASP A 246 -14.31 -20.41 -6.01
N HIS A 247 -14.66 -19.44 -6.85
CA HIS A 247 -13.69 -18.54 -7.47
C HIS A 247 -12.80 -17.81 -6.46
N LYS A 248 -13.30 -17.52 -5.24
CA LYS A 248 -12.52 -16.88 -4.17
C LYS A 248 -11.37 -17.77 -3.71
N THR A 249 -11.69 -19.04 -3.46
CA THR A 249 -10.71 -20.06 -3.05
C THR A 249 -9.69 -20.30 -4.14
N VAL A 250 -10.12 -20.41 -5.41
CA VAL A 250 -9.22 -20.60 -6.54
C VAL A 250 -8.21 -19.46 -6.67
N PHE A 251 -8.66 -18.20 -6.64
CA PHE A 251 -7.76 -17.06 -6.72
C PHE A 251 -6.86 -16.90 -5.48
N ALA A 252 -7.35 -17.25 -4.30
CA ALA A 252 -6.53 -17.24 -3.08
C ALA A 252 -5.41 -18.28 -3.15
N ILE A 253 -5.71 -19.50 -3.59
CA ILE A 253 -4.70 -20.56 -3.80
C ILE A 253 -3.74 -20.17 -4.93
N LEU A 254 -4.23 -19.64 -6.04
CA LEU A 254 -3.40 -19.17 -7.15
C LEU A 254 -2.40 -18.12 -6.67
N SER A 255 -2.85 -17.11 -5.94
CA SER A 255 -1.96 -16.08 -5.41
C SER A 255 -0.94 -16.66 -4.43
N TRP A 256 -1.35 -17.61 -3.57
CA TRP A 256 -0.46 -18.29 -2.65
C TRP A 256 0.63 -19.08 -3.39
N VAL A 257 0.27 -19.84 -4.42
CA VAL A 257 1.24 -20.55 -5.28
C VAL A 257 2.20 -19.57 -5.96
N MET A 258 1.69 -18.45 -6.50
CA MET A 258 2.50 -17.45 -7.17
C MET A 258 3.51 -16.78 -6.22
N PHE A 259 3.09 -16.39 -5.00
CA PHE A 259 4.01 -15.84 -4.00
C PHE A 259 5.00 -16.87 -3.48
N GLY A 260 4.57 -18.13 -3.28
CA GLY A 260 5.43 -19.23 -2.91
C GLY A 260 6.51 -19.50 -3.97
N ALA A 261 6.12 -19.56 -5.24
CA ALA A 261 7.04 -19.71 -6.37
C ALA A 261 8.05 -18.55 -6.44
N LEU A 262 7.60 -17.31 -6.25
CA LEU A 262 8.48 -16.14 -6.21
C LEU A 262 9.52 -16.24 -5.08
N LEU A 263 9.10 -16.57 -3.86
CA LEU A 263 9.99 -16.68 -2.70
C LEU A 263 10.99 -17.84 -2.88
N THR A 264 10.55 -18.96 -3.45
CA THR A 264 11.40 -20.10 -3.76
C THR A 264 12.41 -19.77 -4.85
N ALA A 265 11.96 -19.19 -5.98
CA ALA A 265 12.82 -18.78 -7.07
C ALA A 265 13.88 -17.77 -6.61
N ARG A 266 13.51 -16.84 -5.72
CA ARG A 266 14.47 -15.90 -5.13
C ARG A 266 15.54 -16.61 -4.30
N ARG A 267 15.16 -17.62 -3.50
CA ARG A 267 16.11 -18.36 -2.65
C ARG A 267 17.04 -19.27 -3.46
N VAL A 268 16.50 -19.93 -4.48
CA VAL A 268 17.23 -20.94 -5.26
C VAL A 268 18.04 -20.30 -6.40
N SER A 269 17.42 -19.42 -7.18
CA SER A 269 18.04 -18.83 -8.38
C SER A 269 18.46 -17.36 -8.20
N GLY A 270 18.20 -16.75 -7.04
CA GLY A 270 18.46 -15.33 -6.82
C GLY A 270 17.59 -14.41 -7.69
N TRP A 271 16.43 -14.88 -8.12
CA TRP A 271 15.54 -14.15 -9.05
C TRP A 271 15.20 -12.74 -8.56
N ARG A 272 15.54 -11.73 -9.37
CA ARG A 272 15.48 -10.30 -9.04
C ARG A 272 15.08 -9.47 -10.26
N GLY A 273 14.90 -8.15 -10.01
CA GLY A 273 14.66 -7.16 -11.04
C GLY A 273 13.21 -7.14 -11.56
N ARG A 274 13.02 -6.57 -12.74
CA ARG A 274 11.69 -6.28 -13.30
C ARG A 274 10.75 -7.47 -13.41
N ALA A 275 11.27 -8.64 -13.75
CA ALA A 275 10.45 -9.83 -13.89
C ALA A 275 9.86 -10.23 -12.53
N ALA A 276 10.68 -10.23 -11.46
CA ALA A 276 10.22 -10.49 -10.11
C ALA A 276 9.20 -9.44 -9.63
N LEU A 277 9.43 -8.14 -9.88
CA LEU A 277 8.50 -7.07 -9.51
C LEU A 277 7.14 -7.19 -10.23
N ARG A 278 7.15 -7.52 -11.53
CA ARG A 278 5.91 -7.78 -12.28
C ARG A 278 5.18 -9.00 -11.74
N TRP A 279 5.91 -10.03 -11.34
CA TRP A 279 5.33 -11.21 -10.73
C TRP A 279 4.66 -10.90 -9.39
N VAL A 280 5.28 -10.05 -8.55
CA VAL A 280 4.66 -9.52 -7.31
C VAL A 280 3.31 -8.87 -7.62
N LEU A 281 3.28 -7.98 -8.63
CA LEU A 281 2.05 -7.29 -9.01
C LEU A 281 0.98 -8.26 -9.54
N ALA A 282 1.35 -9.22 -10.38
CA ALA A 282 0.42 -10.23 -10.88
C ALA A 282 -0.15 -11.10 -9.74
N SER A 283 0.69 -11.51 -8.79
CA SER A 283 0.29 -12.25 -7.59
C SER A 283 -0.68 -11.45 -6.72
N PHE A 284 -0.42 -10.14 -6.57
CA PHE A 284 -1.30 -9.25 -5.81
C PHE A 284 -2.64 -9.02 -6.53
N VAL A 285 -2.65 -8.89 -7.85
CA VAL A 285 -3.90 -8.80 -8.63
C VAL A 285 -4.73 -10.08 -8.46
N ALA A 286 -4.11 -11.26 -8.53
CA ALA A 286 -4.80 -12.52 -8.24
C ALA A 286 -5.42 -12.52 -6.84
N LEU A 287 -4.67 -12.02 -5.83
CA LEU A 287 -5.17 -11.90 -4.46
C LEU A 287 -6.34 -10.91 -4.36
N LEU A 288 -6.28 -9.77 -5.04
CA LEU A 288 -7.40 -8.81 -5.09
C LEU A 288 -8.65 -9.44 -5.70
N LEU A 289 -8.49 -10.24 -6.76
CA LEU A 289 -9.61 -10.93 -7.41
C LEU A 289 -10.26 -11.97 -6.49
N ALA A 290 -9.52 -12.54 -5.56
CA ALA A 290 -10.04 -13.51 -4.61
C ALA A 290 -11.20 -12.94 -3.76
N TYR A 291 -11.08 -11.71 -3.27
CA TYR A 291 -12.11 -11.10 -2.44
C TYR A 291 -12.67 -9.80 -3.01
N VAL A 292 -11.83 -8.78 -3.17
CA VAL A 292 -12.26 -7.44 -3.61
C VAL A 292 -12.92 -7.50 -4.97
N GLY A 293 -12.27 -8.18 -5.94
CA GLY A 293 -12.78 -8.30 -7.30
C GLY A 293 -14.08 -9.10 -7.36
N SER A 294 -14.13 -10.23 -6.65
CA SER A 294 -15.36 -11.04 -6.61
C SER A 294 -16.53 -10.29 -5.99
N ARG A 295 -16.32 -9.59 -4.89
CA ARG A 295 -17.35 -8.77 -4.25
C ARG A 295 -17.76 -7.59 -5.11
N PHE A 296 -16.81 -6.91 -5.75
CA PHE A 296 -17.13 -5.82 -6.69
C PHE A 296 -18.04 -6.27 -7.82
N VAL A 297 -17.74 -7.42 -8.43
CA VAL A 297 -18.57 -7.98 -9.50
C VAL A 297 -19.99 -8.26 -9.01
N PHE A 298 -20.13 -8.91 -7.84
CA PHE A 298 -21.45 -9.23 -7.31
C PHE A 298 -22.22 -8.00 -6.82
N GLU A 299 -21.57 -7.10 -6.08
CA GLU A 299 -22.21 -5.95 -5.46
C GLU A 299 -22.52 -4.83 -6.46
N VAL A 300 -21.60 -4.55 -7.41
CA VAL A 300 -21.72 -3.41 -8.33
C VAL A 300 -22.24 -3.81 -9.70
N LEU A 301 -21.70 -4.88 -10.32
CA LEU A 301 -22.07 -5.25 -11.69
C LEU A 301 -23.33 -6.09 -11.75
N LEU A 302 -23.50 -7.05 -10.85
CA LEU A 302 -24.62 -7.97 -10.86
C LEU A 302 -25.78 -7.53 -9.96
N HIS A 303 -25.58 -6.51 -9.11
CA HIS A 303 -26.54 -5.99 -8.12
C HIS A 303 -27.18 -7.13 -7.29
N ARG A 304 -26.42 -8.22 -7.06
CA ARG A 304 -26.87 -9.37 -6.26
C ARG A 304 -26.31 -9.26 -4.86
N ALA A 305 -27.19 -9.27 -3.86
CA ALA A 305 -26.78 -9.50 -2.48
C ALA A 305 -26.16 -10.90 -2.39
N VAL A 306 -24.85 -10.97 -2.15
CA VAL A 306 -24.17 -12.25 -1.90
C VAL A 306 -24.45 -12.63 -0.46
N VAL A 307 -25.34 -13.61 -0.31
CA VAL A 307 -25.63 -14.28 0.98
C VAL A 307 -24.46 -15.17 1.36
#